data_bdb2f028979b22f9f1545a8009c9d985
#
_entry.id   bdb2f028979b22f9f1545a8009c9d985
#
_cell.length_a   1.000
_cell.length_b   1.000
_cell.length_c   1.000
_cell.angle_alpha   90.00
_cell.angle_beta   90.00
_cell.angle_gamma   90.00
#
_symmetry.space_group_name_H-M   'P 1'
#
loop_
_entity.id
_entity.type
_entity.pdbx_description
1 polymer ?
#
loop_
_entity_poly.entity_id
_entity_poly.type
_entity_poly.pdbx_seq_one_letter_code
_entity_poly.pdbx_strand_id
1 'polypeptide(L)'
;METGNKSEAFAGRPRSLKAVLMCGRMVGEVDSFLREFLDEFYTEQDPRERALMLAEEPPLSDNERQDAYLAAVAEHLAMRNHLGIPDWTQAPSRFLKRPFFPAGLESLKAILLMESPAAFRRRMIFVGADPLYRPRRAA
;
A
#
# COMPACT_ATOMS: atom_id res chain seq x y z
N MET A 1 15.83 26.10 5.55
CA MET A 1 15.61 25.06 6.20
C MET A 1 14.47 24.31 5.82
N GLU A 2 13.31 24.78 5.81
CA GLU A 2 12.21 24.07 5.38
C GLU A 2 12.30 23.71 3.97
N THR A 3 12.92 24.56 3.18
CA THR A 3 13.14 24.27 1.79
C THR A 3 13.91 23.00 1.61
N GLY A 4 14.93 22.82 2.44
CA GLY A 4 15.70 21.62 2.37
C GLY A 4 14.87 20.42 2.70
N ASN A 5 14.00 20.52 3.68
CA ASN A 5 13.15 19.43 4.05
C ASN A 5 12.20 19.05 2.94
N LYS A 6 11.66 20.03 2.23
CA LYS A 6 10.79 19.72 1.12
C LYS A 6 11.54 19.02 0.02
N SER A 7 12.73 19.45 -0.25
CA SER A 7 13.53 18.77 -1.26
C SER A 7 13.76 17.33 -0.89
N GLU A 8 14.06 17.11 0.37
CA GLU A 8 14.28 15.76 0.80
C GLU A 8 13.04 14.93 0.68
N ALA A 9 11.88 15.50 0.97
CA ALA A 9 10.64 14.78 0.87
C ALA A 9 10.39 14.33 -0.56
N PHE A 10 10.76 15.16 -1.54
CA PHE A 10 10.58 14.78 -2.93
C PHE A 10 11.71 13.90 -3.44
N ALA A 11 12.93 14.18 -3.01
CA ALA A 11 14.06 13.40 -3.45
C ALA A 11 14.10 12.04 -2.80
N GLY A 12 13.64 11.94 -1.56
CA GLY A 12 13.66 10.69 -0.85
C GLY A 12 12.44 9.87 -1.16
N ARG A 13 12.45 8.65 -0.67
CA ARG A 13 11.32 7.76 -0.84
C ARG A 13 10.27 8.04 0.21
N PRO A 14 9.00 7.85 -0.13
CA PRO A 14 7.95 8.04 0.86
C PRO A 14 8.09 7.01 1.99
N ARG A 15 7.86 7.47 3.21
CA ARG A 15 7.95 6.58 4.35
C ARG A 15 6.62 6.37 5.04
N SER A 16 5.53 6.75 4.40
CA SER A 16 4.19 6.46 4.90
C SER A 16 3.26 6.34 3.71
N LEU A 17 2.14 5.65 3.92
CA LEU A 17 1.16 5.52 2.85
C LEU A 17 0.48 6.85 2.57
N LYS A 18 0.40 7.73 3.56
CA LYS A 18 -0.10 9.07 3.32
C LYS A 18 0.80 9.81 2.34
N ALA A 19 2.13 9.70 2.53
CA ALA A 19 3.07 10.34 1.62
C ALA A 19 2.96 9.75 0.22
N VAL A 20 2.75 8.45 0.10
CA VAL A 20 2.55 7.80 -1.19
C VAL A 20 1.39 8.46 -1.93
N LEU A 21 0.26 8.60 -1.24
CA LEU A 21 -0.92 9.17 -1.87
C LEU A 21 -0.71 10.63 -2.23
N MET A 22 -0.18 11.41 -1.29
CA MET A 22 -0.02 12.85 -1.53
C MET A 22 0.95 13.15 -2.65
N CYS A 23 2.10 12.47 -2.65
CA CYS A 23 3.09 12.68 -3.71
C CYS A 23 2.59 12.12 -5.04
N GLY A 24 1.98 10.94 -5.00
CA GLY A 24 1.51 10.30 -6.22
C GLY A 24 0.41 11.08 -6.91
N ARG A 25 -0.46 11.72 -6.12
CA ARG A 25 -1.55 12.49 -6.71
C ARG A 25 -1.03 13.70 -7.46
N MET A 26 0.04 14.30 -6.94
CA MET A 26 0.58 15.49 -7.56
C MET A 26 1.13 15.20 -8.96
N VAL A 27 1.65 14.01 -9.18
CA VAL A 27 2.25 13.69 -10.48
C VAL A 27 1.55 12.55 -11.18
N GLY A 28 0.44 12.06 -10.61
CA GLY A 28 -0.33 10.99 -11.26
C GLY A 28 0.36 9.65 -11.25
N GLU A 29 1.19 9.37 -10.23
CA GLU A 29 1.95 8.13 -10.19
C GLU A 29 1.95 7.49 -8.81
N VAL A 30 0.77 7.23 -8.28
CA VAL A 30 0.67 6.61 -6.96
C VAL A 30 1.37 5.26 -6.91
N ASP A 31 1.23 4.45 -7.96
CA ASP A 31 1.85 3.13 -7.97
C ASP A 31 3.36 3.20 -7.88
N SER A 32 3.95 4.17 -8.55
CA SER A 32 5.39 4.34 -8.51
C SER A 32 5.87 4.67 -7.11
N PHE A 33 5.18 5.58 -6.44
CA PHE A 33 5.54 5.93 -5.08
C PHE A 33 5.26 4.79 -4.11
N LEU A 34 4.24 3.98 -4.38
CA LEU A 34 3.98 2.82 -3.55
C LEU A 34 5.15 1.84 -3.63
N ARG A 35 5.68 1.61 -4.81
CA ARG A 35 6.82 0.72 -4.94
C ARG A 35 8.02 1.23 -4.16
N GLU A 36 8.26 2.54 -4.19
CA GLU A 36 9.34 3.13 -3.41
C GLU A 36 9.10 2.98 -1.92
N PHE A 37 7.85 3.16 -1.50
CA PHE A 37 7.51 2.95 -0.10
C PHE A 37 7.80 1.52 0.33
N LEU A 38 7.44 0.55 -0.51
CA LEU A 38 7.68 -0.85 -0.19
C LEU A 38 9.16 -1.15 -0.04
N ASP A 39 9.98 -0.56 -0.91
CA ASP A 39 11.42 -0.75 -0.80
C ASP A 39 11.93 -0.21 0.53
N GLU A 40 11.41 0.94 0.96
CA GLU A 40 11.79 1.50 2.26
C GLU A 40 11.28 0.64 3.41
N PHE A 41 10.03 0.17 3.30
CA PHE A 41 9.46 -0.64 4.36
C PHE A 41 10.25 -1.94 4.55
N TYR A 42 10.61 -2.59 3.45
CA TYR A 42 11.32 -3.86 3.54
C TYR A 42 12.76 -3.68 4.00
N THR A 43 13.32 -2.50 3.82
CA THR A 43 14.67 -2.21 4.29
C THR A 43 14.69 -1.87 5.78
N GLU A 44 13.61 -1.29 6.28
CA GLU A 44 13.52 -0.90 7.67
C GLU A 44 13.44 -2.14 8.55
N GLN A 45 14.30 -2.24 9.57
CA GLN A 45 14.32 -3.42 10.41
C GLN A 45 13.69 -3.22 11.77
N ASP A 46 13.50 -1.98 12.19
CA ASP A 46 12.90 -1.71 13.50
C ASP A 46 11.39 -1.86 13.42
N PRO A 47 10.81 -2.82 14.16
CA PRO A 47 9.35 -3.01 14.12
C PRO A 47 8.56 -1.78 14.50
N ARG A 48 9.09 -0.96 15.40
CA ARG A 48 8.37 0.25 15.79
C ARG A 48 8.33 1.26 14.66
N GLU A 49 9.43 1.37 13.91
CA GLU A 49 9.45 2.25 12.77
C GLU A 49 8.53 1.73 11.67
N ARG A 50 8.51 0.42 11.47
CA ARG A 50 7.59 -0.18 10.49
C ARG A 50 6.14 0.09 10.85
N ALA A 51 5.81 0.00 12.14
CA ALA A 51 4.45 0.28 12.57
C ALA A 51 4.08 1.74 12.30
N LEU A 52 5.02 2.65 12.54
CA LEU A 52 4.78 4.06 12.26
C LEU A 52 4.58 4.34 10.77
N MET A 53 5.27 3.59 9.93
CA MET A 53 5.12 3.75 8.49
C MET A 53 3.70 3.41 8.00
N LEU A 54 2.99 2.59 8.76
CA LEU A 54 1.62 2.19 8.41
C LEU A 54 0.56 2.96 9.19
N ALA A 55 0.95 3.68 10.22
CA ALA A 55 0.00 4.25 11.17
C ALA A 55 -0.77 5.45 10.65
N GLU A 56 -0.17 6.25 9.81
CA GLU A 56 -0.80 7.48 9.38
C GLU A 56 -1.77 7.24 8.24
N GLU A 57 -3.02 7.61 8.45
CA GLU A 57 -4.05 7.35 7.45
C GLU A 57 -3.90 8.27 6.25
N PRO A 58 -3.82 7.72 5.02
CA PRO A 58 -3.92 8.56 3.83
C PRO A 58 -5.33 9.12 3.76
N PRO A 59 -5.49 10.36 3.31
CA PRO A 59 -6.86 10.89 3.14
C PRO A 59 -7.59 10.10 2.07
N LEU A 60 -8.91 10.08 2.17
CA LEU A 60 -9.70 9.44 1.12
C LEU A 60 -9.58 10.26 -0.15
N SER A 61 -9.51 9.55 -1.28
CA SER A 61 -9.41 10.19 -2.58
C SER A 61 -10.73 10.01 -3.33
N ASP A 62 -10.76 10.44 -4.58
CA ASP A 62 -11.94 10.22 -5.40
C ASP A 62 -11.98 8.81 -5.95
N ASN A 63 -10.94 8.05 -5.73
CA ASN A 63 -10.81 6.72 -6.30
C ASN A 63 -10.99 5.66 -5.21
N GLU A 64 -12.19 5.08 -5.16
CA GLU A 64 -12.50 4.07 -4.15
C GLU A 64 -11.56 2.88 -4.20
N ARG A 65 -11.20 2.48 -5.41
CA ARG A 65 -10.31 1.32 -5.56
C ARG A 65 -8.95 1.60 -4.97
N GLN A 66 -8.46 2.81 -5.18
CA GLN A 66 -7.18 3.21 -4.63
C GLN A 66 -7.23 3.29 -3.11
N ASP A 67 -8.31 3.86 -2.59
CA ASP A 67 -8.48 3.97 -1.15
C ASP A 67 -8.52 2.60 -0.48
N ALA A 68 -9.24 1.66 -1.10
CA ALA A 68 -9.30 0.30 -0.57
C ALA A 68 -7.95 -0.41 -0.73
N TYR A 69 -7.27 -0.17 -1.84
CA TYR A 69 -5.99 -0.83 -2.09
C TYR A 69 -4.94 -0.40 -1.06
N LEU A 70 -4.88 0.88 -0.73
CA LEU A 70 -3.91 1.35 0.26
C LEU A 70 -4.20 0.74 1.64
N ALA A 71 -5.47 0.58 1.99
CA ALA A 71 -5.82 -0.07 3.25
C ALA A 71 -5.41 -1.54 3.23
N ALA A 72 -5.61 -2.21 2.09
CA ALA A 72 -5.19 -3.60 1.95
C ALA A 72 -3.68 -3.74 2.11
N VAL A 73 -2.92 -2.81 1.53
CA VAL A 73 -1.47 -2.81 1.66
C VAL A 73 -1.08 -2.72 3.13
N ALA A 74 -1.65 -1.76 3.85
CA ALA A 74 -1.31 -1.56 5.26
C ALA A 74 -1.66 -2.77 6.10
N GLU A 75 -2.85 -3.31 5.91
CA GLU A 75 -3.26 -4.47 6.69
C GLU A 75 -2.40 -5.69 6.36
N HIS A 76 -2.12 -5.90 5.08
CA HIS A 76 -1.31 -7.04 4.66
C HIS A 76 0.10 -6.97 5.25
N LEU A 77 0.74 -5.80 5.16
CA LEU A 77 2.08 -5.62 5.71
C LEU A 77 2.08 -5.80 7.22
N ALA A 78 1.05 -5.28 7.89
CA ALA A 78 0.96 -5.44 9.33
C ALA A 78 0.85 -6.92 9.70
N MET A 79 -0.01 -7.65 9.01
CA MET A 79 -0.19 -9.06 9.29
C MET A 79 1.08 -9.87 9.03
N ARG A 80 1.74 -9.61 7.90
CA ARG A 80 2.93 -10.37 7.53
C ARG A 80 4.10 -10.08 8.45
N ASN A 81 4.12 -8.93 9.08
CA ASN A 81 5.24 -8.53 9.93
C ASN A 81 4.88 -8.50 11.41
N HIS A 82 3.75 -9.08 11.75
CA HIS A 82 3.31 -9.20 13.15
C HIS A 82 3.19 -7.85 13.85
N LEU A 83 2.71 -6.87 13.12
CA LEU A 83 2.44 -5.54 13.66
C LEU A 83 0.95 -5.40 13.93
N GLY A 84 0.59 -4.44 14.78
CA GLY A 84 -0.82 -4.14 14.99
C GLY A 84 -1.44 -3.59 13.71
N ILE A 85 -2.65 -4.05 13.40
CA ILE A 85 -3.34 -3.57 12.21
C ILE A 85 -3.90 -2.18 12.51
N PRO A 86 -3.54 -1.16 11.69
CA PRO A 86 -4.03 0.19 11.96
C PRO A 86 -5.56 0.26 11.85
N ASP A 87 -6.17 0.97 12.80
CA ASP A 87 -7.63 1.08 12.84
C ASP A 87 -8.22 1.68 11.57
N TRP A 88 -7.52 2.62 10.95
CA TRP A 88 -8.05 3.29 9.77
C TRP A 88 -8.29 2.33 8.62
N THR A 89 -7.57 1.21 8.57
CA THR A 89 -7.73 0.26 7.49
C THR A 89 -9.08 -0.44 7.54
N GLN A 90 -9.75 -0.41 8.70
CA GLN A 90 -11.00 -1.13 8.89
C GLN A 90 -12.24 -0.28 8.63
N ALA A 91 -12.06 0.98 8.23
CA ALA A 91 -13.21 1.85 7.94
C ALA A 91 -13.99 1.30 6.75
N PRO A 92 -15.33 1.38 6.81
CA PRO A 92 -16.14 0.87 5.67
C PRO A 92 -15.77 1.49 4.34
N SER A 93 -15.30 2.72 4.32
CA SER A 93 -14.90 3.39 3.09
C SER A 93 -13.66 2.77 2.46
N ARG A 94 -13.00 1.87 3.18
CA ARG A 94 -11.81 1.18 2.66
C ARG A 94 -12.12 -0.20 2.10
N PHE A 95 -13.41 -0.53 1.92
CA PHE A 95 -13.82 -1.83 1.38
C PHE A 95 -14.68 -1.62 0.15
N LEU A 96 -14.36 -2.36 -0.92
CA LEU A 96 -15.14 -2.28 -2.15
C LEU A 96 -16.35 -3.17 -2.07
N LYS A 97 -17.39 -2.83 -2.83
CA LYS A 97 -18.60 -3.63 -2.91
C LYS A 97 -18.62 -4.50 -4.16
N ARG A 98 -17.70 -4.27 -5.08
CA ARG A 98 -17.63 -5.04 -6.31
C ARG A 98 -16.21 -5.54 -6.52
N PRO A 99 -16.06 -6.70 -7.16
CA PRO A 99 -14.73 -7.25 -7.39
C PRO A 99 -13.87 -6.32 -8.24
N PHE A 100 -12.59 -6.25 -7.90
CA PHE A 100 -11.63 -5.46 -8.63
C PHE A 100 -10.39 -6.32 -8.87
N PHE A 101 -9.97 -6.40 -10.12
CA PHE A 101 -8.79 -7.14 -10.53
C PHE A 101 -7.78 -6.13 -11.07
N PRO A 102 -6.86 -5.64 -10.24
CA PRO A 102 -5.94 -4.57 -10.68
C PRO A 102 -5.16 -4.91 -11.93
N ALA A 103 -4.78 -6.18 -12.09
CA ALA A 103 -4.02 -6.58 -13.29
C ALA A 103 -4.91 -6.72 -14.51
N GLY A 104 -6.21 -6.82 -14.33
CA GLY A 104 -7.14 -6.93 -15.45
C GLY A 104 -6.99 -8.21 -16.25
N LEU A 105 -6.46 -9.26 -15.65
CA LEU A 105 -6.20 -10.51 -16.36
C LEU A 105 -7.39 -11.44 -16.23
N GLU A 106 -8.33 -11.33 -17.15
CA GLU A 106 -9.56 -12.11 -17.11
C GLU A 106 -9.30 -13.61 -17.08
N SER A 107 -8.32 -14.06 -17.86
CA SER A 107 -8.05 -15.49 -17.94
C SER A 107 -7.51 -16.08 -16.65
N LEU A 108 -7.07 -15.23 -15.72
CA LEU A 108 -6.52 -15.69 -14.46
C LEU A 108 -7.46 -15.47 -13.28
N LYS A 109 -8.70 -15.06 -13.54
CA LYS A 109 -9.62 -14.73 -12.44
C LYS A 109 -9.77 -15.84 -11.42
N ALA A 110 -9.94 -17.07 -11.88
CA ALA A 110 -10.15 -18.19 -10.95
C ALA A 110 -8.93 -18.34 -10.03
N ILE A 111 -7.72 -18.22 -10.59
CA ILE A 111 -6.52 -18.35 -9.80
C ILE A 111 -6.42 -17.20 -8.80
N LEU A 112 -6.69 -15.98 -9.26
CA LEU A 112 -6.59 -14.81 -8.40
C LEU A 112 -7.60 -14.87 -7.26
N LEU A 113 -8.80 -15.40 -7.52
CA LEU A 113 -9.79 -15.56 -6.46
C LEU A 113 -9.29 -16.49 -5.38
N MET A 114 -8.50 -17.50 -5.75
CA MET A 114 -7.99 -18.46 -4.79
C MET A 114 -6.74 -17.98 -4.08
N GLU A 115 -5.89 -17.24 -4.79
CA GLU A 115 -4.58 -16.88 -4.26
C GLU A 115 -4.52 -15.56 -3.52
N SER A 116 -5.52 -14.72 -3.66
CA SER A 116 -5.45 -13.38 -3.07
C SER A 116 -5.27 -13.46 -1.55
N PRO A 117 -4.31 -12.74 -1.00
CA PRO A 117 -4.16 -12.67 0.46
C PRO A 117 -5.40 -12.09 1.11
N ALA A 118 -5.62 -12.46 2.38
CA ALA A 118 -6.84 -12.11 3.08
C ALA A 118 -7.13 -10.61 3.09
N ALA A 119 -6.11 -9.78 3.32
CA ALA A 119 -6.33 -8.33 3.40
C ALA A 119 -6.91 -7.77 2.12
N PHE A 120 -6.48 -8.31 0.99
CA PHE A 120 -6.98 -7.89 -0.32
C PHE A 120 -8.33 -8.52 -0.61
N ARG A 121 -8.44 -9.83 -0.38
CA ARG A 121 -9.69 -10.55 -0.68
C ARG A 121 -10.86 -10.03 0.11
N ARG A 122 -10.65 -9.67 1.37
CA ARG A 122 -11.71 -9.11 2.20
C ARG A 122 -12.28 -7.84 1.59
N ARG A 123 -11.48 -7.12 0.81
CA ARG A 123 -11.89 -5.86 0.18
C ARG A 123 -12.32 -6.04 -1.26
N MET A 124 -12.51 -7.28 -1.68
CA MET A 124 -12.91 -7.61 -3.06
C MET A 124 -11.82 -7.22 -4.06
N ILE A 125 -10.57 -7.19 -3.62
CA ILE A 125 -9.43 -6.92 -4.49
C ILE A 125 -8.72 -8.25 -4.71
N PHE A 126 -8.62 -8.67 -5.96
CA PHE A 126 -8.07 -9.98 -6.28
C PHE A 126 -6.76 -9.82 -7.03
N VAL A 127 -5.70 -10.31 -6.38
CA VAL A 127 -4.32 -10.15 -6.84
C VAL A 127 -3.63 -11.49 -6.66
N GLY A 128 -2.37 -11.57 -7.11
CA GLY A 128 -1.61 -12.80 -6.91
C GLY A 128 -1.26 -13.04 -5.46
N ALA A 129 -0.60 -14.17 -5.22
CA ALA A 129 -0.28 -14.57 -3.85
C ALA A 129 0.70 -13.64 -3.16
N ASP A 130 1.56 -12.98 -3.92
CA ASP A 130 2.55 -12.08 -3.35
C ASP A 130 2.49 -10.74 -4.07
N PRO A 131 1.42 -9.99 -3.83
CA PRO A 131 1.15 -8.77 -4.62
C PRO A 131 2.11 -7.63 -4.35
N LEU A 132 2.76 -7.64 -3.20
CA LEU A 132 3.64 -6.55 -2.82
C LEU A 132 5.11 -6.94 -2.89
N TYR A 133 5.41 -7.95 -3.69
CA TYR A 133 6.77 -8.41 -3.87
C TYR A 133 7.64 -7.33 -4.51
N ARG A 134 8.82 -7.13 -3.97
CA ARG A 134 9.80 -6.26 -4.58
C ARG A 134 11.13 -7.00 -4.67
N PRO A 135 11.82 -6.89 -5.81
CA PRO A 135 13.13 -7.53 -5.92
C PRO A 135 14.08 -6.96 -4.88
N ARG A 136 14.92 -7.84 -4.32
CA ARG A 136 15.89 -7.37 -3.37
C ARG A 136 16.96 -6.60 -4.09
N ARG A 137 17.32 -5.45 -3.54
CA ARG A 137 18.36 -4.67 -4.15
C ARG A 137 19.71 -5.20 -3.72
N ALA A 138 20.67 -5.14 -4.61
CA ALA A 138 22.03 -5.47 -4.28
C ALA A 138 22.56 -4.45 -3.28
N ALA A 139 23.34 -4.92 -2.34
CA ALA A 139 23.85 -4.04 -1.28
C ALA A 139 24.81 -3.00 -1.82
#